data_2d8bad5ffb5f9dcca0a34a5679d82602
#
_entry.id   2d8bad5ffb5f9dcca0a34a5679d82602
#
_cell.length_a   1.000
_cell.length_b   1.000
_cell.length_c   1.000
_cell.angle_alpha   90.00
_cell.angle_beta   90.00
_cell.angle_gamma   90.00
#
_symmetry.space_group_name_H-M   'P 1'
#
loop_
_entity.id
_entity.type
_entity.pdbx_description
1 polymer ?
#
loop_
_entity_poly.entity_id
_entity_poly.type
_entity_poly.pdbx_seq_one_letter_code
_entity_poly.pdbx_strand_id
1 'polypeptide(L)'
;MRYQANEGDILLAVRDFETMCEYIHANKPPLTQKGDLPTKACFELNGLMAHPKSGAKKTDRMGQYADVCLYYQIASASGLFQPCEAKGGKTVVTLSEAYEDFKRMNGFSKYLFIFLSWMYNIDIEELYTRDPCIASFGASIIDAVIAEIGKQSEFEWIICEEEYDFFAHFKKPLQSLMAGHFHFLCHLRGLGLLMFDNEDVDARDTYHISVGKIRITTFGAALSAACNSRKFSWVNRLEQGSSLEDEEESAPTVIEIFEKDFKKNPPGSDGFLTPFLSCFPDGAVDAVALNGLLFSNSAEISDNTVYEFKVQLERTCYRVIQCAGRHTFEDLHLAIQGAFTFWDDHLYSFFMDGKRWSKRGIHSPYADELPCSNEVMISQAGLREKQSILYLFDYGDEWEFKVTVTSIFDADFPLASPVVVEAKGEAPEQYPGCEGELDDDDDD
;
A
#
# COMPACT_ATOMS: atom_id res chain seq x y z
N MET A 1 -5.92 30.28 -18.18
CA MET A 1 -6.79 29.16 -18.61
C MET A 1 -6.45 28.01 -17.72
N ARG A 2 -7.44 27.33 -17.14
CA ARG A 2 -7.18 26.12 -16.33
C ARG A 2 -6.79 25.00 -17.27
N TYR A 3 -5.70 24.28 -16.99
CA TYR A 3 -5.30 23.12 -17.78
C TYR A 3 -6.35 22.02 -17.68
N GLN A 4 -6.61 21.35 -18.79
CA GLN A 4 -7.46 20.15 -18.85
C GLN A 4 -6.69 19.05 -19.57
N ALA A 5 -6.60 17.89 -18.93
CA ALA A 5 -5.92 16.71 -19.45
C ALA A 5 -6.55 16.24 -20.77
N ASN A 6 -5.72 15.76 -21.67
CA ASN A 6 -6.13 15.06 -22.88
C ASN A 6 -5.73 13.57 -22.82
N GLU A 7 -6.21 12.77 -23.75
CA GLU A 7 -5.91 11.33 -23.77
C GLU A 7 -4.41 11.04 -23.87
N GLY A 8 -3.64 11.89 -24.56
CA GLY A 8 -2.19 11.71 -24.69
C GLY A 8 -1.45 11.83 -23.35
N ASP A 9 -1.95 12.64 -22.43
CA ASP A 9 -1.32 12.83 -21.10
C ASP A 9 -1.39 11.58 -20.22
N ILE A 10 -2.43 10.75 -20.42
CA ILE A 10 -2.73 9.59 -19.57
C ILE A 10 -2.39 8.25 -20.25
N LEU A 11 -2.20 8.28 -21.58
CA LEU A 11 -2.17 7.07 -22.42
C LEU A 11 -1.13 6.05 -21.96
N LEU A 12 0.10 6.49 -21.67
CA LEU A 12 1.18 5.56 -21.34
C LEU A 12 0.97 4.89 -19.98
N ALA A 13 0.57 5.66 -18.97
CA ALA A 13 0.31 5.12 -17.64
C ALA A 13 -0.81 4.08 -17.65
N VAL A 14 -1.94 4.40 -18.31
CA VAL A 14 -3.08 3.47 -18.39
C VAL A 14 -2.71 2.22 -19.18
N ARG A 15 -2.04 2.36 -20.34
CA ARG A 15 -1.60 1.24 -21.17
C ARG A 15 -0.66 0.29 -20.42
N ASP A 16 0.36 0.84 -19.77
CA ASP A 16 1.36 0.01 -19.07
C ASP A 16 0.75 -0.70 -17.86
N PHE A 17 -0.17 -0.03 -17.15
CA PHE A 17 -0.91 -0.65 -16.06
C PHE A 17 -1.85 -1.76 -16.55
N GLU A 18 -2.58 -1.55 -17.64
CA GLU A 18 -3.42 -2.58 -18.26
C GLU A 18 -2.58 -3.75 -18.78
N THR A 19 -1.42 -3.48 -19.41
CA THR A 19 -0.45 -4.49 -19.84
C THR A 19 0.01 -5.37 -18.67
N MET A 20 0.29 -4.77 -17.51
CA MET A 20 0.59 -5.50 -16.28
C MET A 20 -0.56 -6.43 -15.90
N CYS A 21 -1.78 -5.90 -15.83
CA CYS A 21 -2.97 -6.67 -15.45
C CYS A 21 -3.24 -7.84 -16.42
N GLU A 22 -3.15 -7.59 -17.73
CA GLU A 22 -3.33 -8.62 -18.77
C GLU A 22 -2.27 -9.72 -18.67
N TYR A 23 -1.00 -9.35 -18.43
CA TYR A 23 0.07 -10.31 -18.24
C TYR A 23 -0.18 -11.21 -17.04
N ILE A 24 -0.57 -10.63 -15.89
CA ILE A 24 -0.90 -11.36 -14.66
C ILE A 24 -2.10 -12.30 -14.89
N HIS A 25 -3.14 -11.82 -15.57
CA HIS A 25 -4.30 -12.64 -15.90
C HIS A 25 -3.93 -13.87 -16.74
N ALA A 26 -3.12 -13.66 -17.78
CA ALA A 26 -2.75 -14.72 -18.74
C ALA A 26 -1.76 -15.73 -18.14
N ASN A 27 -0.79 -15.29 -17.34
CA ASN A 27 0.36 -16.11 -16.94
C ASN A 27 0.29 -16.60 -15.48
N LYS A 28 -0.45 -15.93 -14.59
CA LYS A 28 -0.56 -16.27 -13.18
C LYS A 28 0.79 -16.64 -12.55
N PRO A 29 1.80 -15.76 -12.62
CA PRO A 29 3.15 -16.08 -12.22
C PRO A 29 3.22 -16.46 -10.73
N PRO A 30 4.06 -17.45 -10.35
CA PRO A 30 4.28 -17.77 -8.96
C PRO A 30 5.03 -16.63 -8.27
N LEU A 31 4.62 -16.31 -7.05
CA LEU A 31 5.31 -15.31 -6.23
C LEU A 31 6.57 -15.90 -5.59
N THR A 32 7.57 -15.05 -5.38
CA THR A 32 8.73 -15.36 -4.53
C THR A 32 8.29 -15.41 -3.06
N GLN A 33 9.16 -15.89 -2.17
CA GLN A 33 8.90 -15.87 -0.72
C GLN A 33 8.64 -14.44 -0.16
N LYS A 34 9.15 -13.41 -0.86
CA LYS A 34 8.94 -12.00 -0.50
C LYS A 34 7.67 -11.40 -1.11
N GLY A 35 6.89 -12.17 -1.86
CA GLY A 35 5.71 -11.68 -2.56
C GLY A 35 6.00 -10.95 -3.87
N ASP A 36 7.26 -10.91 -4.33
CA ASP A 36 7.66 -10.30 -5.61
C ASP A 36 7.35 -11.21 -6.80
N LEU A 37 7.24 -10.61 -7.98
CA LEU A 37 7.24 -11.34 -9.24
C LEU A 37 8.59 -12.03 -9.48
N PRO A 38 8.61 -13.24 -10.07
CA PRO A 38 9.87 -13.91 -10.42
C PRO A 38 10.61 -13.16 -11.54
N THR A 39 11.93 -13.28 -11.58
CA THR A 39 12.81 -12.57 -12.53
C THR A 39 12.40 -12.77 -14.00
N LYS A 40 11.89 -13.96 -14.36
CA LYS A 40 11.37 -14.23 -15.70
C LYS A 40 10.18 -13.32 -16.04
N ALA A 41 9.20 -13.21 -15.14
CA ALA A 41 8.02 -12.38 -15.36
C ALA A 41 8.40 -10.90 -15.43
N CYS A 42 9.31 -10.44 -14.57
CA CYS A 42 9.80 -9.06 -14.59
C CYS A 42 10.49 -8.72 -15.93
N PHE A 43 11.33 -9.63 -16.45
CA PHE A 43 12.02 -9.43 -17.72
C PHE A 43 11.04 -9.37 -18.91
N GLU A 44 10.05 -10.27 -18.94
CA GLU A 44 9.03 -10.29 -19.98
C GLU A 44 8.15 -9.03 -19.94
N LEU A 45 7.67 -8.64 -18.74
CA LEU A 45 6.90 -7.42 -18.52
C LEU A 45 7.67 -6.17 -18.93
N ASN A 46 8.95 -6.06 -18.54
CA ASN A 46 9.77 -4.91 -18.92
C ASN A 46 9.80 -4.70 -20.45
N GLY A 47 9.84 -5.79 -21.21
CA GLY A 47 9.82 -5.71 -22.69
C GLY A 47 8.50 -5.23 -23.28
N LEU A 48 7.41 -5.23 -22.50
CA LEU A 48 6.07 -4.78 -22.89
C LEU A 48 5.77 -3.33 -22.47
N MET A 49 6.52 -2.76 -21.51
CA MET A 49 6.33 -1.40 -21.02
C MET A 49 6.72 -0.34 -22.06
N ALA A 50 6.16 0.87 -21.91
CA ALA A 50 6.46 2.01 -22.78
C ALA A 50 7.93 2.44 -22.72
N HIS A 51 8.51 2.34 -21.54
CA HIS A 51 9.89 2.71 -21.27
C HIS A 51 10.67 1.52 -20.68
N PRO A 52 10.98 0.50 -21.52
CA PRO A 52 11.70 -0.66 -21.04
C PRO A 52 13.10 -0.28 -20.57
N LYS A 53 13.52 -0.80 -19.41
CA LYS A 53 14.87 -0.64 -18.90
C LYS A 53 15.90 -1.09 -19.93
N SER A 54 16.83 -0.21 -20.28
CA SER A 54 17.99 -0.51 -21.12
C SER A 54 18.92 -1.52 -20.43
N GLY A 55 19.51 -2.45 -21.18
CA GLY A 55 20.44 -3.43 -20.62
C GLY A 55 19.83 -4.43 -19.62
N ALA A 56 18.51 -4.59 -19.62
CA ALA A 56 17.79 -5.53 -18.77
C ALA A 56 18.31 -6.96 -18.90
N LYS A 57 18.51 -7.65 -17.77
CA LYS A 57 18.99 -9.03 -17.69
C LYS A 57 17.89 -9.97 -17.19
N LYS A 58 17.85 -11.21 -17.67
CA LYS A 58 16.89 -12.23 -17.17
C LYS A 58 17.04 -12.57 -15.70
N THR A 59 18.15 -12.16 -15.07
CA THR A 59 18.44 -12.35 -13.65
C THR A 59 18.06 -11.16 -12.78
N ASP A 60 17.67 -10.03 -13.39
CA ASP A 60 17.29 -8.82 -12.66
C ASP A 60 16.01 -9.08 -11.86
N ARG A 61 15.99 -8.59 -10.62
CA ARG A 61 14.85 -8.71 -9.69
C ARG A 61 13.85 -7.60 -9.94
N MET A 62 12.62 -7.76 -9.44
CA MET A 62 11.52 -6.81 -9.63
C MET A 62 11.92 -5.36 -9.31
N GLY A 63 12.55 -5.11 -8.16
CA GLY A 63 13.00 -3.77 -7.76
C GLY A 63 14.06 -3.13 -8.68
N GLN A 64 14.55 -3.81 -9.73
CA GLN A 64 15.45 -3.26 -10.72
C GLN A 64 14.72 -2.75 -11.98
N TYR A 65 13.41 -2.94 -12.04
CA TYR A 65 12.52 -2.52 -13.12
C TYR A 65 11.53 -1.49 -12.58
N ALA A 66 11.82 -0.20 -12.71
CA ALA A 66 11.04 0.87 -12.10
C ALA A 66 9.54 0.77 -12.44
N ASP A 67 9.19 0.72 -13.72
CA ASP A 67 7.78 0.70 -14.16
C ASP A 67 7.07 -0.62 -13.76
N VAL A 68 7.75 -1.77 -13.86
CA VAL A 68 7.19 -3.06 -13.42
C VAL A 68 6.93 -3.05 -11.90
N CYS A 69 7.88 -2.53 -11.13
CA CYS A 69 7.75 -2.42 -9.68
C CYS A 69 6.59 -1.48 -9.31
N LEU A 70 6.54 -0.30 -9.92
CA LEU A 70 5.49 0.70 -9.68
C LEU A 70 4.10 0.10 -9.90
N TYR A 71 3.83 -0.41 -11.10
CA TYR A 71 2.48 -0.86 -11.45
C TYR A 71 2.07 -2.13 -10.71
N TYR A 72 3.03 -3.02 -10.39
CA TYR A 72 2.76 -4.18 -9.55
C TYR A 72 2.37 -3.76 -8.13
N GLN A 73 3.09 -2.82 -7.54
CA GLN A 73 2.79 -2.31 -6.20
C GLN A 73 1.45 -1.57 -6.16
N ILE A 74 1.16 -0.72 -7.17
CA ILE A 74 -0.15 -0.05 -7.28
C ILE A 74 -1.27 -1.08 -7.31
N ALA A 75 -1.19 -2.07 -8.19
CA ALA A 75 -2.25 -3.07 -8.35
C ALA A 75 -2.42 -3.96 -7.10
N SER A 76 -1.32 -4.29 -6.43
CA SER A 76 -1.33 -5.07 -5.18
C SER A 76 -1.92 -4.25 -4.02
N ALA A 77 -1.43 -3.03 -3.82
CA ALA A 77 -1.87 -2.17 -2.72
C ALA A 77 -3.33 -1.70 -2.87
N SER A 78 -3.79 -1.49 -4.12
CA SER A 78 -5.20 -1.16 -4.40
C SER A 78 -6.11 -2.39 -4.43
N GLY A 79 -5.55 -3.60 -4.20
CA GLY A 79 -6.28 -4.87 -4.14
C GLY A 79 -6.83 -5.36 -5.47
N LEU A 80 -6.32 -4.87 -6.60
CA LEU A 80 -6.64 -5.46 -7.91
C LEU A 80 -5.93 -6.80 -8.12
N PHE A 81 -4.79 -7.01 -7.44
CA PHE A 81 -4.08 -8.28 -7.38
C PHE A 81 -4.30 -8.96 -6.04
N GLN A 82 -4.41 -10.28 -6.09
CA GLN A 82 -4.51 -11.12 -4.91
C GLN A 82 -3.62 -12.36 -5.03
N PRO A 83 -2.96 -12.77 -3.94
CA PRO A 83 -2.27 -14.05 -3.90
C PRO A 83 -3.32 -15.18 -3.86
N CYS A 84 -3.07 -16.25 -4.62
CA CYS A 84 -3.92 -17.44 -4.67
C CYS A 84 -3.06 -18.70 -4.57
N GLU A 85 -3.53 -19.68 -3.82
CA GLU A 85 -2.83 -20.96 -3.72
C GLU A 85 -3.09 -21.82 -4.96
N ALA A 86 -2.05 -22.10 -5.74
CA ALA A 86 -2.12 -22.97 -6.90
C ALA A 86 -1.89 -24.45 -6.53
N LYS A 87 -2.23 -25.37 -7.45
CA LYS A 87 -1.94 -26.80 -7.28
C LYS A 87 -0.46 -27.02 -6.98
N GLY A 88 -0.16 -27.74 -5.88
CA GLY A 88 1.20 -28.02 -5.45
C GLY A 88 1.76 -27.06 -4.41
N GLY A 89 0.93 -26.25 -3.75
CA GLY A 89 1.32 -25.38 -2.61
C GLY A 89 2.12 -24.15 -3.00
N LYS A 90 2.10 -23.75 -4.27
CA LYS A 90 2.72 -22.51 -4.74
C LYS A 90 1.73 -21.37 -4.69
N THR A 91 2.13 -20.23 -4.14
CA THR A 91 1.35 -18.99 -4.22
C THR A 91 1.59 -18.34 -5.57
N VAL A 92 0.51 -18.03 -6.29
CA VAL A 92 0.51 -17.28 -7.56
C VAL A 92 -0.24 -15.98 -7.38
N VAL A 93 0.08 -14.96 -8.17
CA VAL A 93 -0.73 -13.74 -8.22
C VAL A 93 -1.82 -13.88 -9.28
N THR A 94 -3.04 -13.42 -8.94
CA THR A 94 -4.20 -13.38 -9.83
C THR A 94 -4.92 -12.04 -9.72
N LEU A 95 -5.83 -11.76 -10.65
CA LEU A 95 -6.73 -10.62 -10.54
C LEU A 95 -7.82 -10.90 -9.50
N SER A 96 -8.20 -9.87 -8.76
CA SER A 96 -9.36 -9.88 -7.86
C SER A 96 -10.65 -9.51 -8.61
N GLU A 97 -11.79 -9.60 -7.93
CA GLU A 97 -13.08 -9.16 -8.48
C GLU A 97 -13.11 -7.62 -8.72
N ALA A 98 -12.41 -6.86 -7.90
CA ALA A 98 -12.26 -5.41 -8.06
C ALA A 98 -11.66 -4.99 -9.42
N TYR A 99 -10.92 -5.89 -10.08
CA TYR A 99 -10.40 -5.62 -11.42
C TYR A 99 -11.51 -5.45 -12.46
N GLU A 100 -12.64 -6.14 -12.33
CA GLU A 100 -13.75 -5.99 -13.28
C GLU A 100 -14.37 -4.58 -13.20
N ASP A 101 -14.40 -3.96 -12.03
CA ASP A 101 -14.85 -2.58 -11.87
C ASP A 101 -13.82 -1.60 -12.45
N PHE A 102 -12.53 -1.79 -12.18
CA PHE A 102 -11.45 -1.03 -12.83
C PHE A 102 -11.55 -1.12 -14.36
N LYS A 103 -11.75 -2.31 -14.90
CA LYS A 103 -11.81 -2.57 -16.34
C LYS A 103 -12.94 -1.80 -17.03
N ARG A 104 -14.08 -1.62 -16.35
CA ARG A 104 -15.24 -0.87 -16.88
C ARG A 104 -15.04 0.63 -16.93
N MET A 105 -14.08 1.18 -16.17
CA MET A 105 -13.78 2.60 -16.17
C MET A 105 -13.27 3.10 -17.52
N ASN A 106 -13.54 4.36 -17.84
CA ASN A 106 -12.90 5.03 -18.96
C ASN A 106 -11.43 5.40 -18.67
N GLY A 107 -10.66 5.82 -19.68
CA GLY A 107 -9.24 6.09 -19.54
C GLY A 107 -8.89 7.13 -18.48
N PHE A 108 -9.66 8.23 -18.36
CA PHE A 108 -9.41 9.28 -17.36
C PHE A 108 -9.66 8.78 -15.94
N SER A 109 -10.72 8.01 -15.72
CA SER A 109 -11.02 7.39 -14.42
C SER A 109 -9.96 6.36 -14.04
N LYS A 110 -9.51 5.51 -14.97
CA LYS A 110 -8.41 4.57 -14.79
C LYS A 110 -7.11 5.27 -14.39
N TYR A 111 -6.77 6.33 -15.11
CA TYR A 111 -5.57 7.10 -14.79
C TYR A 111 -5.63 7.69 -13.37
N LEU A 112 -6.73 8.35 -13.03
CA LEU A 112 -6.87 8.96 -11.71
C LEU A 112 -6.88 7.90 -10.60
N PHE A 113 -7.46 6.72 -10.85
CA PHE A 113 -7.33 5.57 -9.96
C PHE A 113 -5.85 5.16 -9.74
N ILE A 114 -5.09 5.00 -10.83
CA ILE A 114 -3.66 4.64 -10.77
C ILE A 114 -2.88 5.68 -9.95
N PHE A 115 -3.09 6.96 -10.26
CA PHE A 115 -2.40 8.07 -9.60
C PHE A 115 -2.75 8.17 -8.11
N LEU A 116 -4.02 8.11 -7.76
CA LEU A 116 -4.45 8.17 -6.36
C LEU A 116 -4.07 6.92 -5.57
N SER A 117 -4.09 5.74 -6.20
CA SER A 117 -3.59 4.52 -5.57
C SER A 117 -2.09 4.61 -5.28
N TRP A 118 -1.30 5.18 -6.19
CA TRP A 118 0.11 5.46 -5.92
C TRP A 118 0.28 6.42 -4.75
N MET A 119 -0.53 7.47 -4.67
CA MET A 119 -0.44 8.45 -3.59
C MET A 119 -0.90 7.93 -2.23
N TYR A 120 -2.00 7.16 -2.19
CA TYR A 120 -2.68 6.83 -0.94
C TYR A 120 -2.52 5.37 -0.48
N ASN A 121 -2.27 4.44 -1.39
CA ASN A 121 -2.30 3.02 -1.06
C ASN A 121 -0.90 2.38 -0.97
N ILE A 122 0.13 2.98 -1.59
CA ILE A 122 1.48 2.42 -1.59
C ILE A 122 2.23 2.78 -0.31
N ASP A 123 2.95 1.81 0.23
CA ASP A 123 4.00 2.07 1.20
C ASP A 123 5.24 2.61 0.47
N ILE A 124 5.48 3.90 0.66
CA ILE A 124 6.60 4.62 0.04
C ILE A 124 7.94 4.07 0.51
N GLU A 125 8.06 3.69 1.77
CA GLU A 125 9.29 3.14 2.29
C GLU A 125 9.57 1.77 1.69
N GLU A 126 8.55 0.91 1.54
CA GLU A 126 8.73 -0.38 0.86
C GLU A 126 9.11 -0.19 -0.61
N LEU A 127 8.46 0.74 -1.32
CA LEU A 127 8.71 0.99 -2.73
C LEU A 127 10.13 1.56 -2.98
N TYR A 128 10.61 2.42 -2.09
CA TYR A 128 11.87 3.16 -2.27
C TYR A 128 12.96 2.81 -1.24
N THR A 129 12.86 1.68 -0.51
CA THR A 129 13.90 1.26 0.46
C THR A 129 15.31 1.20 -0.11
N ARG A 130 15.45 1.02 -1.41
CA ARG A 130 16.75 0.93 -2.10
C ARG A 130 17.16 2.22 -2.80
N ASP A 131 16.32 3.24 -2.73
CA ASP A 131 16.64 4.56 -3.23
C ASP A 131 17.44 5.32 -2.14
N PRO A 132 18.75 5.61 -2.33
CA PRO A 132 19.59 6.16 -1.27
C PRO A 132 19.11 7.53 -0.77
N CYS A 133 18.45 8.32 -1.62
CA CYS A 133 17.94 9.62 -1.24
C CYS A 133 16.72 9.49 -0.34
N ILE A 134 15.76 8.64 -0.75
CA ILE A 134 14.54 8.43 0.04
C ILE A 134 14.89 7.69 1.33
N ALA A 135 15.80 6.72 1.30
CA ALA A 135 16.31 6.08 2.50
C ALA A 135 17.00 7.05 3.48
N SER A 136 17.65 8.12 2.96
CA SER A 136 18.38 9.11 3.79
C SER A 136 17.50 10.26 4.26
N PHE A 137 16.53 10.69 3.46
CA PHE A 137 15.71 11.89 3.72
C PHE A 137 14.22 11.58 3.92
N GLY A 138 13.85 10.29 3.86
CA GLY A 138 12.48 9.84 4.03
C GLY A 138 11.52 10.40 2.96
N ALA A 139 10.25 10.43 3.28
CA ALA A 139 9.20 10.92 2.41
C ALA A 139 9.25 12.44 2.16
N SER A 140 10.02 13.21 2.95
CA SER A 140 10.11 14.66 2.84
C SER A 140 10.65 15.15 1.49
N ILE A 141 11.56 14.38 0.86
CA ILE A 141 12.06 14.71 -0.47
C ILE A 141 10.98 14.58 -1.53
N ILE A 142 10.10 13.58 -1.41
CA ILE A 142 8.97 13.34 -2.32
C ILE A 142 7.99 14.51 -2.24
N ASP A 143 7.63 14.91 -1.02
CA ASP A 143 6.76 16.07 -0.79
C ASP A 143 7.35 17.35 -1.38
N ALA A 144 8.65 17.57 -1.19
CA ALA A 144 9.35 18.72 -1.74
C ALA A 144 9.35 18.72 -3.28
N VAL A 145 9.54 17.55 -3.92
CA VAL A 145 9.50 17.41 -5.38
C VAL A 145 8.11 17.65 -5.94
N ILE A 146 7.07 17.07 -5.34
CA ILE A 146 5.68 17.30 -5.77
C ILE A 146 5.31 18.78 -5.57
N ALA A 147 5.77 19.39 -4.48
CA ALA A 147 5.57 20.82 -4.26
C ALA A 147 6.29 21.70 -5.29
N GLU A 148 7.51 21.35 -5.69
CA GLU A 148 8.26 22.04 -6.74
C GLU A 148 7.58 21.91 -8.11
N ILE A 149 7.19 20.69 -8.50
CA ILE A 149 6.45 20.43 -9.75
C ILE A 149 5.14 21.25 -9.81
N GLY A 150 4.40 21.27 -8.72
CA GLY A 150 3.11 21.96 -8.66
C GLY A 150 3.19 23.50 -8.69
N LYS A 151 4.37 24.07 -8.46
CA LYS A 151 4.64 25.51 -8.55
C LYS A 151 5.15 25.93 -9.93
N GLN A 152 5.45 24.98 -10.82
CA GLN A 152 6.07 25.29 -12.10
C GLN A 152 5.09 26.01 -13.04
N SER A 153 5.56 27.10 -13.62
CA SER A 153 4.81 27.91 -14.60
C SER A 153 5.49 27.95 -15.98
N GLU A 154 6.76 27.57 -16.03
CA GLU A 154 7.56 27.49 -17.25
C GLU A 154 7.94 26.01 -17.48
N PHE A 155 7.76 25.54 -18.72
CA PHE A 155 7.90 24.12 -19.06
C PHE A 155 9.12 23.90 -19.96
N GLU A 156 10.25 24.51 -19.56
CA GLU A 156 11.53 24.33 -20.21
C GLU A 156 12.27 23.10 -19.67
N TRP A 157 13.34 22.71 -20.40
CA TRP A 157 14.20 21.63 -19.95
C TRP A 157 15.07 22.06 -18.76
N ILE A 158 14.99 21.34 -17.67
CA ILE A 158 15.84 21.45 -16.50
C ILE A 158 17.04 20.53 -16.74
N ILE A 159 18.25 21.10 -16.72
CA ILE A 159 19.51 20.38 -16.95
C ILE A 159 20.10 19.99 -15.60
N CYS A 160 20.63 18.76 -15.48
CA CYS A 160 21.33 18.32 -14.28
C CYS A 160 22.58 19.17 -14.06
N GLU A 161 22.76 19.72 -12.88
CA GLU A 161 23.97 20.49 -12.51
C GLU A 161 25.11 19.51 -12.28
N GLU A 162 26.29 19.74 -12.90
CA GLU A 162 27.47 18.87 -12.77
C GLU A 162 28.07 18.91 -11.35
N GLU A 163 27.96 20.06 -10.67
CA GLU A 163 28.38 20.22 -9.28
C GLU A 163 27.17 20.22 -8.36
N TYR A 164 26.87 19.06 -7.79
CA TYR A 164 25.77 18.89 -6.88
C TYR A 164 26.19 19.07 -5.43
N ASP A 165 25.59 20.07 -4.75
CA ASP A 165 25.67 20.20 -3.30
C ASP A 165 24.60 19.35 -2.61
N PHE A 166 25.02 18.26 -2.00
CA PHE A 166 24.15 17.34 -1.28
C PHE A 166 23.28 18.03 -0.21
N PHE A 167 23.74 19.14 0.38
CA PHE A 167 22.99 19.92 1.34
C PHE A 167 21.96 20.86 0.71
N ALA A 168 21.94 21.01 -0.61
CA ALA A 168 20.99 21.84 -1.33
C ALA A 168 19.68 21.13 -1.69
N HIS A 169 19.50 19.85 -1.34
CA HIS A 169 18.36 19.02 -1.76
C HIS A 169 16.99 19.60 -1.39
N PHE A 170 16.83 20.25 -0.24
CA PHE A 170 15.56 20.93 0.10
C PHE A 170 15.35 22.25 -0.65
N LYS A 171 16.39 22.84 -1.24
CA LYS A 171 16.27 24.04 -2.03
C LYS A 171 16.01 23.76 -3.51
N LYS A 172 16.54 22.63 -4.01
CA LYS A 172 16.42 22.19 -5.40
C LYS A 172 16.10 20.68 -5.45
N PRO A 173 14.91 20.24 -4.98
CA PRO A 173 14.61 18.82 -4.82
C PRO A 173 14.68 18.03 -6.15
N LEU A 174 14.21 18.59 -7.28
CA LEU A 174 14.32 17.94 -8.59
C LEU A 174 15.77 17.74 -9.03
N GLN A 175 16.66 18.75 -8.85
CA GLN A 175 18.08 18.62 -9.14
C GLN A 175 18.72 17.53 -8.29
N SER A 176 18.32 17.42 -7.03
CA SER A 176 18.78 16.38 -6.12
C SER A 176 18.44 14.99 -6.64
N LEU A 177 17.22 14.79 -7.10
CA LEU A 177 16.82 13.51 -7.68
C LEU A 177 17.56 13.21 -8.99
N MET A 178 17.79 14.21 -9.84
CA MET A 178 18.53 14.04 -11.09
C MET A 178 19.98 13.59 -10.83
N ALA A 179 20.64 14.22 -9.85
CA ALA A 179 22.03 13.89 -9.47
C ALA A 179 22.12 12.54 -8.74
N GLY A 180 21.09 12.13 -8.05
CA GLY A 180 21.04 10.90 -7.24
C GLY A 180 20.71 9.63 -8.00
N HIS A 181 20.26 9.70 -9.25
CA HIS A 181 19.97 8.55 -10.12
C HIS A 181 18.82 7.65 -9.63
N PHE A 182 17.64 8.19 -9.34
CA PHE A 182 16.60 7.48 -8.62
C PHE A 182 15.43 6.97 -9.47
N HIS A 183 14.90 5.81 -9.09
CA HIS A 183 13.69 5.20 -9.68
C HIS A 183 12.47 6.10 -9.55
N PHE A 184 12.43 6.96 -8.53
CA PHE A 184 11.32 7.89 -8.32
C PHE A 184 11.06 8.79 -9.53
N LEU A 185 12.12 9.28 -10.19
CA LEU A 185 11.98 10.04 -11.45
C LEU A 185 11.33 9.20 -12.57
N CYS A 186 11.66 7.91 -12.65
CA CYS A 186 11.02 7.00 -13.59
C CYS A 186 9.52 6.83 -13.30
N HIS A 187 9.13 6.77 -12.03
CA HIS A 187 7.73 6.71 -11.64
C HIS A 187 6.98 7.99 -12.01
N LEU A 188 7.58 9.16 -11.78
CA LEU A 188 6.99 10.43 -12.21
C LEU A 188 6.81 10.49 -13.73
N ARG A 189 7.79 9.98 -14.50
CA ARG A 189 7.67 9.84 -15.95
C ARG A 189 6.57 8.86 -16.34
N GLY A 190 6.56 7.66 -15.74
CA GLY A 190 5.54 6.62 -15.98
C GLY A 190 4.12 7.13 -15.72
N LEU A 191 3.96 8.00 -14.73
CA LEU A 191 2.69 8.68 -14.41
C LEU A 191 2.44 9.94 -15.26
N GLY A 192 3.33 10.30 -16.19
CA GLY A 192 3.15 11.44 -17.09
C GLY A 192 3.41 12.82 -16.48
N LEU A 193 4.00 12.88 -15.27
CA LEU A 193 4.24 14.16 -14.61
C LEU A 193 5.45 14.92 -15.19
N LEU A 194 6.42 14.18 -15.72
CA LEU A 194 7.62 14.74 -16.35
C LEU A 194 8.09 13.86 -17.52
N MET A 195 9.04 14.40 -18.29
CA MET A 195 9.68 13.73 -19.42
C MET A 195 11.20 13.78 -19.23
N PHE A 196 11.89 12.77 -19.76
CA PHE A 196 13.36 12.72 -19.81
C PHE A 196 13.87 12.97 -21.23
N ASP A 197 15.12 13.47 -21.29
CA ASP A 197 15.95 13.36 -22.47
C ASP A 197 17.36 12.91 -22.01
N ASN A 198 17.91 11.93 -22.70
CA ASN A 198 19.17 11.24 -22.40
C ASN A 198 19.14 10.49 -21.04
N GLU A 199 18.64 9.22 -21.10
CA GLU A 199 18.88 8.25 -20.02
C GLU A 199 20.25 7.58 -20.25
N ASP A 200 21.15 7.72 -19.27
CA ASP A 200 22.33 6.87 -19.18
C ASP A 200 22.12 5.91 -18.00
N VAL A 201 22.04 4.61 -18.31
CA VAL A 201 21.98 3.56 -17.29
C VAL A 201 23.41 3.11 -17.03
N ASP A 202 23.93 3.32 -15.81
CA ASP A 202 25.22 2.74 -15.44
C ASP A 202 25.11 1.20 -15.53
N ALA A 203 25.81 0.60 -16.47
CA ALA A 203 25.80 -0.84 -16.68
C ALA A 203 26.33 -1.65 -15.48
N ARG A 204 26.96 -0.99 -14.51
CA ARG A 204 27.52 -1.58 -13.29
C ARG A 204 26.56 -1.55 -12.11
N ASP A 205 25.71 -0.53 -12.05
CA ASP A 205 24.70 -0.40 -11.00
C ASP A 205 23.28 -0.32 -11.61
N THR A 206 22.59 -1.42 -11.51
CA THR A 206 21.27 -1.60 -12.13
C THR A 206 20.14 -0.87 -11.41
N TYR A 207 20.43 -0.20 -10.30
CA TYR A 207 19.48 0.62 -9.55
C TYR A 207 19.62 2.12 -9.85
N HIS A 208 20.73 2.55 -10.42
CA HIS A 208 20.99 3.95 -10.71
C HIS A 208 20.69 4.29 -12.17
N ILE A 209 19.90 5.33 -12.37
CA ILE A 209 19.56 5.90 -13.68
C ILE A 209 20.05 7.34 -13.65
N SER A 210 20.99 7.67 -14.52
CA SER A 210 21.44 9.06 -14.71
C SER A 210 20.51 9.75 -15.70
N VAL A 211 20.00 10.91 -15.34
CA VAL A 211 19.11 11.71 -16.18
C VAL A 211 19.75 13.06 -16.46
N GLY A 212 20.14 13.28 -17.73
CA GLY A 212 20.82 14.52 -18.13
C GLY A 212 19.92 15.76 -18.06
N LYS A 213 18.65 15.62 -18.47
CA LYS A 213 17.67 16.68 -18.37
C LYS A 213 16.25 16.14 -18.27
N ILE A 214 15.40 16.90 -17.57
CA ILE A 214 13.99 16.61 -17.40
C ILE A 214 13.16 17.82 -17.84
N ARG A 215 11.91 17.58 -18.19
CA ARG A 215 10.91 18.61 -18.41
C ARG A 215 9.61 18.23 -17.74
N ILE A 216 9.09 19.12 -16.90
CA ILE A 216 7.80 18.95 -16.25
C ILE A 216 6.71 19.11 -17.31
N THR A 217 5.72 18.23 -17.32
CA THR A 217 4.56 18.36 -18.20
C THR A 217 3.56 19.36 -17.62
N THR A 218 2.81 20.03 -18.48
CA THR A 218 1.72 20.92 -18.03
C THR A 218 0.69 20.14 -17.20
N PHE A 219 0.43 18.88 -17.59
CA PHE A 219 -0.42 17.96 -16.86
C PHE A 219 0.16 17.64 -15.47
N GLY A 220 1.46 17.31 -15.40
CA GLY A 220 2.14 17.03 -14.14
C GLY A 220 2.11 18.20 -13.17
N ALA A 221 2.33 19.42 -13.67
CA ALA A 221 2.22 20.63 -12.85
C ALA A 221 0.79 20.85 -12.32
N ALA A 222 -0.23 20.66 -13.15
CA ALA A 222 -1.62 20.80 -12.73
C ALA A 222 -2.01 19.78 -11.67
N LEU A 223 -1.63 18.52 -11.86
CA LEU A 223 -1.93 17.42 -10.94
C LEU A 223 -1.20 17.58 -9.60
N SER A 224 0.10 17.96 -9.64
CA SER A 224 0.88 18.23 -8.43
C SER A 224 0.37 19.48 -7.69
N ALA A 225 -0.12 20.49 -8.39
CA ALA A 225 -0.80 21.63 -7.75
C ALA A 225 -2.10 21.22 -7.04
N ALA A 226 -2.84 20.25 -7.60
CA ALA A 226 -4.01 19.67 -6.93
C ALA A 226 -3.61 18.95 -5.64
N CYS A 227 -2.50 18.19 -5.63
CA CYS A 227 -1.93 17.59 -4.42
C CYS A 227 -1.60 18.66 -3.37
N ASN A 228 -0.88 19.72 -3.77
CA ASN A 228 -0.50 20.82 -2.89
C ASN A 228 -1.72 21.53 -2.28
N SER A 229 -2.81 21.66 -3.05
CA SER A 229 -4.05 22.28 -2.56
C SER A 229 -4.73 21.46 -1.46
N ARG A 230 -4.48 20.14 -1.44
CA ARG A 230 -4.94 19.20 -0.40
C ARG A 230 -4.01 19.13 0.79
N LYS A 231 -2.85 19.83 0.74
CA LYS A 231 -1.81 19.69 1.77
C LYS A 231 -1.42 18.22 2.00
N PHE A 232 -1.51 17.42 0.95
CA PHE A 232 -1.08 16.03 1.00
C PHE A 232 0.40 15.99 1.30
N SER A 233 0.79 15.14 2.23
CA SER A 233 2.17 14.90 2.61
C SER A 233 2.37 13.43 2.94
N TRP A 234 3.37 12.80 2.33
CA TRP A 234 3.78 11.46 2.70
C TRP A 234 4.44 11.39 4.08
N VAL A 235 5.09 12.50 4.52
CA VAL A 235 5.66 12.61 5.87
C VAL A 235 4.56 12.45 6.92
N ASN A 236 3.48 13.22 6.79
CA ASN A 236 2.37 13.16 7.74
C ASN A 236 1.69 11.80 7.78
N ARG A 237 1.76 11.03 6.70
CA ARG A 237 1.24 9.68 6.61
C ARG A 237 2.11 8.66 7.34
N LEU A 238 3.44 8.89 7.38
CA LEU A 238 4.39 8.04 8.11
C LEU A 238 4.41 8.35 9.61
N GLU A 239 4.24 9.63 9.98
CA GLU A 239 4.26 10.08 11.38
C GLU A 239 2.99 9.71 12.18
N GLN A 240 1.90 9.32 11.52
CA GLN A 240 0.74 8.72 12.21
C GLN A 240 1.07 7.37 12.88
N GLY A 241 2.27 6.84 12.65
CA GLY A 241 2.82 5.65 13.30
C GLY A 241 3.83 5.92 14.43
N SER A 242 4.16 7.17 14.77
CA SER A 242 5.12 7.46 15.85
C SER A 242 4.64 8.61 16.73
N SER A 243 4.23 8.29 17.96
CA SER A 243 3.97 9.29 18.99
C SER A 243 5.30 9.81 19.52
N LEU A 244 5.66 11.05 19.22
CA LEU A 244 6.60 11.81 20.01
C LEU A 244 5.81 12.83 20.82
N GLU A 245 5.66 12.53 22.09
CA GLU A 245 5.22 13.48 23.12
C GLU A 245 6.35 14.48 23.36
N ASP A 246 6.19 15.71 22.84
CA ASP A 246 6.83 16.89 23.38
C ASP A 246 5.88 18.08 23.20
N GLU A 247 5.16 18.40 24.26
CA GLU A 247 4.28 19.56 24.37
C GLU A 247 5.12 20.85 24.50
N GLU A 248 5.22 21.61 23.41
CA GLU A 248 5.41 23.06 23.49
C GLU A 248 4.39 23.75 22.56
N GLU A 249 3.66 24.73 23.13
CA GLU A 249 2.64 25.57 22.50
C GLU A 249 3.24 26.35 21.32
N SER A 250 3.26 25.75 20.13
CA SER A 250 3.72 26.35 18.88
C SER A 250 2.55 26.37 17.87
N ALA A 251 2.65 27.26 16.86
CA ALA A 251 1.69 27.40 15.78
C ALA A 251 1.19 26.04 15.27
N PRO A 252 -0.09 25.91 14.84
CA PRO A 252 -0.67 24.63 14.47
C PRO A 252 0.25 23.89 13.52
N THR A 253 0.66 22.70 13.92
CA THR A 253 1.57 21.86 13.14
C THR A 253 0.92 21.51 11.80
N VAL A 254 1.74 21.17 10.81
CA VAL A 254 1.26 20.70 9.50
C VAL A 254 0.31 19.52 9.70
N ILE A 255 0.52 18.70 10.75
CA ILE A 255 -0.32 17.57 11.18
C ILE A 255 -1.73 18.04 11.54
N GLU A 256 -1.89 19.06 12.40
CA GLU A 256 -3.22 19.58 12.80
C GLU A 256 -3.99 20.19 11.62
N ILE A 257 -3.28 20.81 10.67
CA ILE A 257 -3.88 21.37 9.45
C ILE A 257 -4.33 20.22 8.52
N PHE A 258 -3.54 19.15 8.41
CA PHE A 258 -3.87 17.96 7.63
C PHE A 258 -5.06 17.21 8.24
N GLU A 259 -5.04 16.94 9.54
CA GLU A 259 -6.17 16.32 10.25
C GLU A 259 -7.45 17.11 10.10
N LYS A 260 -7.38 18.43 10.14
CA LYS A 260 -8.55 19.29 9.98
C LYS A 260 -9.12 19.25 8.55
N ASP A 261 -8.28 19.18 7.52
CA ASP A 261 -8.73 19.05 6.13
C ASP A 261 -9.20 17.61 5.85
N PHE A 262 -8.54 16.60 6.39
CA PHE A 262 -8.92 15.20 6.30
C PHE A 262 -10.26 14.91 7.03
N LYS A 263 -10.47 15.50 8.20
CA LYS A 263 -11.77 15.44 8.91
C LYS A 263 -12.90 16.15 8.14
N LYS A 264 -12.57 17.21 7.39
CA LYS A 264 -13.54 17.98 6.62
C LYS A 264 -13.88 17.34 5.27
N ASN A 265 -12.90 16.72 4.62
CA ASN A 265 -13.02 16.09 3.30
C ASN A 265 -12.34 14.69 3.36
N PRO A 266 -12.91 13.73 4.10
CA PRO A 266 -12.31 12.41 4.22
C PRO A 266 -12.24 11.72 2.85
N PRO A 267 -11.30 10.78 2.66
CA PRO A 267 -11.30 9.91 1.50
C PRO A 267 -12.68 9.29 1.28
N GLY A 268 -13.16 9.29 0.03
CA GLY A 268 -14.51 8.83 -0.31
C GLY A 268 -15.60 9.92 -0.25
N SER A 269 -15.35 11.09 0.35
CA SER A 269 -16.30 12.21 0.29
C SER A 269 -16.24 12.92 -1.07
N ASP A 270 -17.38 13.53 -1.49
CA ASP A 270 -17.49 14.29 -2.74
C ASP A 270 -16.45 15.43 -2.83
N GLY A 271 -16.07 16.01 -1.68
CA GLY A 271 -15.05 17.05 -1.60
C GLY A 271 -13.62 16.55 -1.86
N PHE A 272 -13.33 15.27 -1.61
CA PHE A 272 -11.99 14.72 -1.69
C PHE A 272 -11.41 14.78 -3.11
N LEU A 273 -12.15 14.36 -4.12
CA LEU A 273 -11.69 14.31 -5.50
C LEU A 273 -11.69 15.68 -6.21
N THR A 274 -12.40 16.68 -5.70
CA THR A 274 -12.65 17.96 -6.39
C THR A 274 -11.39 18.63 -6.97
N PRO A 275 -10.25 18.75 -6.27
CA PRO A 275 -9.05 19.35 -6.84
C PRO A 275 -8.50 18.58 -8.04
N PHE A 276 -8.53 17.25 -7.95
CA PHE A 276 -8.02 16.37 -9.01
C PHE A 276 -8.94 16.38 -10.23
N LEU A 277 -10.27 16.28 -10.02
CA LEU A 277 -11.26 16.35 -11.10
C LEU A 277 -11.10 17.60 -11.94
N SER A 278 -10.66 18.69 -11.31
CA SER A 278 -10.43 19.95 -11.99
C SER A 278 -9.30 19.92 -13.02
N CYS A 279 -8.45 18.91 -13.02
CA CYS A 279 -7.38 18.70 -14.00
C CYS A 279 -7.88 18.00 -15.27
N PHE A 280 -9.11 17.51 -15.29
CA PHE A 280 -9.71 16.77 -16.39
C PHE A 280 -10.87 17.53 -17.02
N PRO A 281 -11.29 17.19 -18.26
CA PRO A 281 -12.50 17.73 -18.85
C PRO A 281 -13.73 17.46 -17.98
N ASP A 282 -14.68 18.39 -17.97
CA ASP A 282 -15.88 18.27 -17.16
C ASP A 282 -16.64 16.97 -17.47
N GLY A 283 -16.93 16.17 -16.45
CA GLY A 283 -17.62 14.90 -16.57
C GLY A 283 -16.80 13.76 -17.21
N ALA A 284 -15.52 13.98 -17.51
CA ALA A 284 -14.65 12.94 -18.09
C ALA A 284 -14.26 11.84 -17.10
N VAL A 285 -14.25 12.14 -15.80
CA VAL A 285 -13.97 11.17 -14.72
C VAL A 285 -15.28 10.74 -14.07
N ASP A 286 -15.50 9.43 -13.99
CA ASP A 286 -16.60 8.86 -13.19
C ASP A 286 -16.17 8.84 -11.72
N ALA A 287 -16.51 9.90 -11.00
CA ALA A 287 -16.12 10.06 -9.60
C ALA A 287 -16.78 9.04 -8.68
N VAL A 288 -18.00 8.56 -9.02
CA VAL A 288 -18.72 7.57 -8.22
C VAL A 288 -18.03 6.21 -8.32
N ALA A 289 -17.78 5.73 -9.55
CA ALA A 289 -17.05 4.49 -9.77
C ALA A 289 -15.63 4.54 -9.19
N LEU A 290 -14.96 5.68 -9.33
CA LEU A 290 -13.61 5.90 -8.80
C LEU A 290 -13.59 5.85 -7.26
N ASN A 291 -14.48 6.56 -6.58
CA ASN A 291 -14.61 6.52 -5.13
C ASN A 291 -14.95 5.10 -4.65
N GLY A 292 -15.89 4.45 -5.30
CA GLY A 292 -16.27 3.07 -4.97
C GLY A 292 -15.08 2.13 -5.04
N LEU A 293 -14.18 2.25 -6.00
CA LEU A 293 -13.02 1.37 -6.15
C LEU A 293 -11.84 1.75 -5.25
N LEU A 294 -11.54 3.06 -5.10
CA LEU A 294 -10.43 3.53 -4.26
C LEU A 294 -10.70 3.33 -2.77
N PHE A 295 -11.96 3.54 -2.38
CA PHE A 295 -12.38 3.59 -0.99
C PHE A 295 -13.53 2.61 -0.73
N SER A 296 -13.56 1.49 -1.45
CA SER A 296 -14.56 0.41 -1.31
C SER A 296 -14.70 -0.11 0.12
N ASN A 297 -13.75 0.24 0.98
CA ASN A 297 -13.79 -0.02 2.42
C ASN A 297 -14.51 1.06 3.23
N SER A 298 -14.88 2.19 2.61
CA SER A 298 -15.71 3.25 3.22
C SER A 298 -17.14 3.29 2.68
N ALA A 299 -17.54 2.34 1.80
CA ALA A 299 -18.96 2.11 1.52
C ALA A 299 -19.67 1.92 2.86
N GLU A 300 -20.84 2.51 3.02
CA GLU A 300 -21.71 2.32 4.20
C GLU A 300 -21.81 0.83 4.47
N ILE A 301 -20.91 0.35 5.36
CA ILE A 301 -20.92 -1.03 5.79
C ILE A 301 -22.19 -1.16 6.60
N SER A 302 -23.09 -1.98 6.12
CA SER A 302 -24.28 -2.31 6.86
C SER A 302 -23.87 -2.74 8.26
N ASP A 303 -24.56 -2.27 9.30
CA ASP A 303 -24.37 -2.75 10.67
C ASP A 303 -24.44 -4.28 10.77
N ASN A 304 -24.99 -4.92 9.74
CA ASN A 304 -25.19 -6.36 9.62
C ASN A 304 -24.10 -7.07 8.80
N THR A 305 -23.13 -6.35 8.21
CA THR A 305 -22.05 -6.98 7.42
C THR A 305 -21.17 -7.84 8.31
N VAL A 306 -21.06 -9.12 7.96
CA VAL A 306 -20.29 -10.13 8.68
C VAL A 306 -19.11 -10.59 7.82
N TYR A 307 -17.94 -10.66 8.43
CA TYR A 307 -16.72 -11.24 7.89
C TYR A 307 -16.51 -12.62 8.51
N GLU A 308 -16.37 -13.62 7.69
CA GLU A 308 -16.05 -14.97 8.14
C GLU A 308 -14.58 -15.27 7.91
N PHE A 309 -13.89 -15.62 9.00
CA PHE A 309 -12.46 -15.88 9.03
C PHE A 309 -12.18 -17.35 9.31
N LYS A 310 -11.41 -17.99 8.44
CA LYS A 310 -10.78 -19.26 8.77
C LYS A 310 -9.43 -18.97 9.40
N VAL A 311 -9.32 -19.20 10.70
CA VAL A 311 -8.10 -19.06 11.51
C VAL A 311 -7.44 -20.41 11.63
N GLN A 312 -6.29 -20.57 11.01
CA GLN A 312 -5.61 -21.85 10.87
C GLN A 312 -4.22 -21.80 11.50
N LEU A 313 -4.00 -22.59 12.53
CA LEU A 313 -2.68 -22.80 13.15
C LEU A 313 -1.90 -23.86 12.36
N GLU A 314 -2.54 -25.02 12.10
CA GLU A 314 -1.99 -26.11 11.32
C GLU A 314 -2.99 -26.59 10.28
N ARG A 315 -2.56 -27.43 9.33
CA ARG A 315 -3.42 -27.93 8.26
C ARG A 315 -4.66 -28.69 8.78
N THR A 316 -4.55 -29.31 9.95
CA THR A 316 -5.58 -30.09 10.60
C THR A 316 -6.23 -29.41 11.79
N CYS A 317 -5.69 -28.25 12.23
CA CYS A 317 -6.18 -27.49 13.36
C CYS A 317 -6.59 -26.06 12.91
N TYR A 318 -7.91 -25.78 12.91
CA TYR A 318 -8.43 -24.45 12.55
C TYR A 318 -9.75 -24.16 13.26
N ARG A 319 -10.12 -22.87 13.26
CA ARG A 319 -11.41 -22.33 13.69
C ARG A 319 -12.00 -21.47 12.58
N VAL A 320 -13.33 -21.46 12.46
CA VAL A 320 -14.03 -20.47 11.63
C VAL A 320 -14.75 -19.53 12.56
N ILE A 321 -14.43 -18.24 12.44
CA ILE A 321 -14.90 -17.17 13.33
C ILE A 321 -15.61 -16.13 12.48
N GLN A 322 -16.84 -15.77 12.86
CA GLN A 322 -17.61 -14.68 12.26
C GLN A 322 -17.51 -13.43 13.12
N CYS A 323 -17.14 -12.30 12.50
CA CYS A 323 -17.08 -10.98 13.12
C CYS A 323 -17.96 -10.01 12.35
N ALA A 324 -18.71 -9.16 13.06
CA ALA A 324 -19.35 -8.02 12.41
C ALA A 324 -18.31 -7.01 11.93
N GLY A 325 -18.60 -6.28 10.86
CA GLY A 325 -17.69 -5.24 10.32
C GLY A 325 -17.32 -4.17 11.35
N ARG A 326 -18.18 -3.91 12.34
CA ARG A 326 -17.94 -2.98 13.44
C ARG A 326 -17.07 -3.52 14.58
N HIS A 327 -16.84 -4.84 14.64
CA HIS A 327 -15.89 -5.40 15.60
C HIS A 327 -14.48 -4.95 15.24
N THR A 328 -13.64 -4.82 16.27
CA THR A 328 -12.24 -4.44 16.13
C THR A 328 -11.34 -5.66 15.87
N PHE A 329 -10.08 -5.43 15.53
CA PHE A 329 -9.09 -6.51 15.50
C PHE A 329 -8.76 -7.05 16.88
N GLU A 330 -8.99 -6.27 17.97
CA GLU A 330 -8.93 -6.78 19.33
C GLU A 330 -10.06 -7.79 19.61
N ASP A 331 -11.29 -7.50 19.15
CA ASP A 331 -12.40 -8.45 19.26
C ASP A 331 -12.08 -9.76 18.53
N LEU A 332 -11.45 -9.69 17.34
CA LEU A 332 -11.01 -10.88 16.60
C LEU A 332 -9.91 -11.62 17.36
N HIS A 333 -8.91 -10.91 17.92
CA HIS A 333 -7.86 -11.50 18.74
C HIS A 333 -8.46 -12.25 19.93
N LEU A 334 -9.32 -11.63 20.72
CA LEU A 334 -9.96 -12.27 21.89
C LEU A 334 -10.78 -13.51 21.47
N ALA A 335 -11.44 -13.46 20.31
CA ALA A 335 -12.16 -14.60 19.78
C ALA A 335 -11.22 -15.75 19.38
N ILE A 336 -10.04 -15.44 18.81
CA ILE A 336 -9.01 -16.44 18.48
C ILE A 336 -8.47 -17.06 19.78
N GLN A 337 -8.08 -16.25 20.77
CA GLN A 337 -7.59 -16.75 22.06
C GLN A 337 -8.60 -17.70 22.71
N GLY A 338 -9.86 -17.29 22.80
CA GLY A 338 -10.93 -18.13 23.34
C GLY A 338 -11.16 -19.42 22.53
N ALA A 339 -11.08 -19.36 21.21
CA ALA A 339 -11.32 -20.49 20.32
C ALA A 339 -10.21 -21.56 20.37
N PHE A 340 -8.98 -21.15 20.67
CA PHE A 340 -7.83 -22.04 20.84
C PHE A 340 -7.50 -22.36 22.31
N THR A 341 -8.25 -21.75 23.26
CA THR A 341 -8.02 -21.93 24.70
C THR A 341 -6.64 -21.42 25.13
N PHE A 342 -6.19 -20.36 24.49
CA PHE A 342 -4.95 -19.68 24.83
C PHE A 342 -5.20 -18.57 25.84
N TRP A 343 -4.21 -18.25 26.64
CA TRP A 343 -4.23 -17.14 27.60
C TRP A 343 -3.70 -15.90 26.88
N ASP A 344 -4.39 -14.77 27.09
CA ASP A 344 -4.03 -13.47 26.53
C ASP A 344 -3.03 -12.75 27.43
N ASP A 345 -1.80 -13.26 27.46
CA ASP A 345 -0.73 -12.80 28.36
C ASP A 345 0.50 -12.24 27.61
N HIS A 346 0.45 -12.18 26.27
CA HIS A 346 1.53 -11.69 25.43
C HIS A 346 1.05 -10.72 24.34
N LEU A 347 2.01 -10.00 23.74
CA LEU A 347 1.75 -9.09 22.62
C LEU A 347 1.41 -9.87 21.34
N TYR A 348 0.67 -9.20 20.46
CA TYR A 348 0.25 -9.78 19.19
C TYR A 348 0.21 -8.74 18.07
N SER A 349 0.20 -9.21 16.81
CA SER A 349 -0.01 -8.39 15.63
C SER A 349 -0.74 -9.15 14.55
N PHE A 350 -1.55 -8.41 13.76
CA PHE A 350 -2.11 -8.86 12.50
C PHE A 350 -1.35 -8.21 11.35
N PHE A 351 -0.66 -8.99 10.53
CA PHE A 351 0.05 -8.49 9.36
C PHE A 351 -0.81 -8.66 8.11
N MET A 352 -1.31 -7.55 7.57
CA MET A 352 -2.34 -7.49 6.54
C MET A 352 -1.89 -8.04 5.18
N ASP A 353 -0.59 -8.12 4.93
CA ASP A 353 0.02 -8.70 3.72
C ASP A 353 0.50 -10.15 3.92
N GLY A 354 0.23 -10.74 5.08
CA GLY A 354 0.62 -12.10 5.43
C GLY A 354 2.12 -12.30 5.69
N LYS A 355 2.88 -11.22 5.86
CA LYS A 355 4.33 -11.28 6.08
C LYS A 355 4.66 -10.89 7.52
N ARG A 356 5.43 -11.73 8.21
CA ARG A 356 5.92 -11.46 9.57
C ARG A 356 6.74 -10.17 9.60
N TRP A 357 6.51 -9.35 10.63
CA TRP A 357 7.22 -8.09 10.88
C TRP A 357 7.10 -7.07 9.73
N SER A 358 6.04 -7.17 8.95
CA SER A 358 5.73 -6.20 7.92
C SER A 358 5.24 -4.88 8.55
N LYS A 359 5.53 -3.76 7.91
CA LYS A 359 5.00 -2.44 8.30
C LYS A 359 3.47 -2.31 8.14
N ARG A 360 2.82 -3.28 7.52
CA ARG A 360 1.36 -3.35 7.36
C ARG A 360 0.73 -4.12 8.52
N GLY A 361 1.21 -3.88 9.73
CA GLY A 361 0.72 -4.46 10.97
C GLY A 361 -0.45 -3.68 11.57
N ILE A 362 -1.30 -4.40 12.31
CA ILE A 362 -2.25 -3.85 13.28
C ILE A 362 -1.86 -4.53 14.60
N HIS A 363 -1.48 -3.74 15.59
CA HIS A 363 -0.73 -4.21 16.74
C HIS A 363 -1.57 -4.25 18.01
N SER A 364 -1.12 -5.04 18.97
CA SER A 364 -1.68 -5.06 20.33
C SER A 364 -1.71 -3.63 20.92
N PRO A 365 -2.76 -3.23 21.67
CA PRO A 365 -2.79 -1.92 22.35
C PRO A 365 -1.66 -1.71 23.36
N TYR A 366 -0.96 -2.77 23.74
CA TYR A 366 0.17 -2.73 24.68
C TYR A 366 1.53 -2.74 23.95
N ALA A 367 1.54 -2.75 22.62
CA ALA A 367 2.74 -2.57 21.82
C ALA A 367 2.98 -1.06 21.57
N ASP A 368 4.25 -0.66 21.48
CA ASP A 368 4.64 0.72 21.12
C ASP A 368 4.54 0.97 19.61
N GLU A 369 3.57 0.32 18.92
CA GLU A 369 3.42 0.36 17.47
C GLU A 369 1.97 0.67 17.09
N LEU A 370 1.78 1.45 16.02
CA LEU A 370 0.45 1.83 15.49
C LEU A 370 0.22 1.24 14.09
N PRO A 371 -1.06 1.05 13.68
CA PRO A 371 -2.29 1.29 14.43
C PRO A 371 -2.61 0.21 15.46
N CYS A 372 -3.32 0.59 16.53
CA CYS A 372 -3.75 -0.33 17.57
C CYS A 372 -4.98 -1.15 17.16
N SER A 373 -5.00 -2.41 17.55
CA SER A 373 -6.08 -3.35 17.20
C SER A 373 -7.45 -3.00 17.76
N ASN A 374 -7.50 -2.33 18.91
CA ASN A 374 -8.75 -1.85 19.53
C ASN A 374 -9.33 -0.59 18.84
N GLU A 375 -8.57 0.07 17.98
CA GLU A 375 -8.98 1.27 17.25
C GLU A 375 -9.37 0.98 15.80
N VAL A 376 -8.97 -0.18 15.26
CA VAL A 376 -9.22 -0.56 13.87
C VAL A 376 -10.38 -1.54 13.78
N MET A 377 -11.48 -1.11 13.17
CA MET A 377 -12.61 -2.00 12.87
C MET A 377 -12.26 -2.96 11.73
N ILE A 378 -12.80 -4.18 11.75
CA ILE A 378 -12.64 -5.18 10.68
C ILE A 378 -12.99 -4.59 9.32
N SER A 379 -14.07 -3.82 9.26
CA SER A 379 -14.53 -3.15 8.04
C SER A 379 -13.57 -2.10 7.49
N GLN A 380 -12.77 -1.46 8.33
CA GLN A 380 -11.82 -0.41 7.94
C GLN A 380 -10.52 -0.96 7.35
N ALA A 381 -10.23 -2.23 7.57
CA ALA A 381 -8.98 -2.86 7.17
C ALA A 381 -8.91 -3.26 5.68
N GLY A 382 -9.97 -3.02 4.92
CA GLY A 382 -9.96 -3.32 3.49
C GLY A 382 -9.89 -4.79 3.13
N LEU A 383 -10.35 -5.64 4.00
CA LEU A 383 -10.35 -7.07 3.81
C LEU A 383 -11.28 -7.50 2.66
N ARG A 384 -10.85 -8.52 1.93
CA ARG A 384 -11.58 -9.09 0.80
C ARG A 384 -11.68 -10.60 0.92
N GLU A 385 -12.70 -11.20 0.32
CA GLU A 385 -12.81 -12.65 0.25
C GLU A 385 -11.55 -13.27 -0.35
N LYS A 386 -11.14 -14.41 0.21
CA LYS A 386 -9.93 -15.17 -0.12
C LYS A 386 -8.60 -14.48 0.23
N GLN A 387 -8.62 -13.27 0.79
CA GLN A 387 -7.43 -12.65 1.33
C GLN A 387 -6.95 -13.42 2.57
N SER A 388 -5.64 -13.60 2.67
CA SER A 388 -5.01 -14.19 3.86
C SER A 388 -4.11 -13.14 4.51
N ILE A 389 -4.24 -13.02 5.82
CA ILE A 389 -3.38 -12.21 6.70
C ILE A 389 -2.70 -13.13 7.69
N LEU A 390 -1.60 -12.69 8.28
CA LEU A 390 -0.91 -13.40 9.34
C LEU A 390 -1.30 -12.80 10.69
N TYR A 391 -1.77 -13.62 11.62
CA TYR A 391 -1.87 -13.26 13.02
C TYR A 391 -0.71 -13.94 13.77
N LEU A 392 0.12 -13.11 14.41
CA LEU A 392 1.25 -13.52 15.23
C LEU A 392 0.91 -13.19 16.68
N PHE A 393 0.91 -14.20 17.53
CA PHE A 393 0.72 -14.06 18.96
C PHE A 393 1.97 -14.56 19.69
N ASP A 394 2.34 -13.89 20.77
CA ASP A 394 3.57 -14.10 21.52
C ASP A 394 4.84 -13.98 20.64
N TYR A 395 5.49 -12.83 20.71
CA TYR A 395 6.70 -12.56 19.89
C TYR A 395 7.90 -13.41 20.30
N GLY A 396 7.85 -14.07 21.47
CA GLY A 396 8.88 -15.01 21.95
C GLY A 396 8.69 -16.41 21.39
N ASP A 397 7.49 -16.97 21.53
CA ASP A 397 7.13 -18.31 21.07
C ASP A 397 6.64 -18.34 19.63
N GLU A 398 6.30 -17.16 19.07
CA GLU A 398 5.93 -16.93 17.66
C GLU A 398 4.77 -17.85 17.18
N TRP A 399 3.65 -17.84 17.90
CA TRP A 399 2.44 -18.53 17.48
C TRP A 399 1.87 -17.88 16.21
N GLU A 400 2.03 -18.54 15.07
CA GLU A 400 1.58 -18.07 13.77
C GLU A 400 0.26 -18.69 13.35
N PHE A 401 -0.74 -17.85 13.09
CA PHE A 401 -2.02 -18.27 12.54
C PHE A 401 -2.24 -17.65 11.18
N LYS A 402 -2.52 -18.48 10.18
CA LYS A 402 -3.01 -18.00 8.89
C LYS A 402 -4.49 -17.67 9.01
N VAL A 403 -4.85 -16.41 8.90
CA VAL A 403 -6.24 -15.94 8.94
C VAL A 403 -6.69 -15.63 7.52
N THR A 404 -7.70 -16.37 7.02
CA THR A 404 -8.21 -16.20 5.66
C THR A 404 -9.66 -15.76 5.71
N VAL A 405 -10.00 -14.67 5.03
CA VAL A 405 -11.39 -14.26 4.83
C VAL A 405 -12.06 -15.26 3.88
N THR A 406 -12.99 -16.05 4.38
CA THR A 406 -13.70 -17.07 3.59
C THR A 406 -14.92 -16.51 2.88
N SER A 407 -15.64 -15.60 3.54
CA SER A 407 -16.79 -14.91 2.96
C SER A 407 -17.06 -13.57 3.65
N ILE A 408 -17.73 -12.67 2.94
CA ILE A 408 -18.26 -11.39 3.45
C ILE A 408 -19.72 -11.33 3.02
N PHE A 409 -20.64 -11.19 3.97
CA PHE A 409 -22.07 -11.21 3.69
C PHE A 409 -22.86 -10.36 4.70
N ASP A 410 -24.07 -9.96 4.35
CA ASP A 410 -24.98 -9.31 5.28
C ASP A 410 -25.84 -10.36 5.98
N ALA A 411 -25.82 -10.32 7.32
CA ALA A 411 -26.66 -11.16 8.17
C ALA A 411 -28.04 -10.52 8.37
N ASP A 412 -29.04 -11.35 8.68
CA ASP A 412 -30.40 -10.86 8.98
C ASP A 412 -30.45 -9.97 10.23
N PHE A 413 -29.49 -10.14 11.15
CA PHE A 413 -29.39 -9.40 12.40
C PHE A 413 -27.92 -9.05 12.71
N PRO A 414 -27.67 -7.89 13.40
CA PRO A 414 -26.33 -7.51 13.80
C PRO A 414 -25.71 -8.53 14.75
N LEU A 415 -24.50 -8.95 14.48
CA LEU A 415 -23.72 -9.86 15.34
C LEU A 415 -23.17 -9.08 16.54
N ALA A 416 -23.63 -9.38 17.76
CA ALA A 416 -23.27 -8.63 18.96
C ALA A 416 -21.79 -8.81 19.39
N SER A 417 -21.24 -10.00 19.21
CA SER A 417 -19.84 -10.36 19.48
C SER A 417 -19.35 -11.38 18.43
N PRO A 418 -18.03 -11.56 18.26
CA PRO A 418 -17.52 -12.62 17.39
C PRO A 418 -18.05 -14.01 17.80
N VAL A 419 -18.30 -14.87 16.82
CA VAL A 419 -18.86 -16.23 17.04
C VAL A 419 -18.00 -17.26 16.33
N VAL A 420 -17.59 -18.30 17.07
CA VAL A 420 -16.95 -19.49 16.49
C VAL A 420 -18.03 -20.40 15.91
N VAL A 421 -18.05 -20.56 14.59
CA VAL A 421 -19.06 -21.33 13.85
C VAL A 421 -18.58 -22.74 13.48
N GLU A 422 -17.26 -22.95 13.41
CA GLU A 422 -16.65 -24.27 13.16
C GLU A 422 -15.32 -24.38 13.94
N ALA A 423 -15.06 -25.55 14.50
CA ALA A 423 -13.80 -25.92 15.12
C ALA A 423 -13.35 -27.29 14.62
N LYS A 424 -12.10 -27.40 14.20
CA LYS A 424 -11.50 -28.64 13.76
C LYS A 424 -10.09 -28.82 14.33
N GLY A 425 -9.83 -30.02 14.83
CA GLY A 425 -8.56 -30.38 15.49
C GLY A 425 -8.50 -29.85 16.93
N GLU A 426 -7.69 -30.51 17.74
CA GLU A 426 -7.37 -30.07 19.10
C GLU A 426 -6.36 -28.92 19.04
N ALA A 427 -6.57 -27.90 19.87
CA ALA A 427 -5.57 -26.86 20.05
C ALA A 427 -4.37 -27.43 20.82
N PRO A 428 -3.13 -27.08 20.44
CA PRO A 428 -1.97 -27.44 21.25
C PRO A 428 -2.01 -26.70 22.60
N GLU A 429 -1.30 -27.25 23.58
CA GLU A 429 -1.02 -26.51 24.82
C GLU A 429 -0.14 -25.31 24.51
N GLN A 430 -0.52 -24.14 24.99
CA GLN A 430 0.22 -22.89 24.77
C GLN A 430 1.63 -22.95 25.36
N TYR A 431 1.79 -23.59 26.53
CA TYR A 431 3.06 -23.75 27.24
C TYR A 431 3.31 -25.24 27.56
N PRO A 432 3.72 -26.05 26.57
CA PRO A 432 3.97 -27.45 26.82
C PRO A 432 5.15 -27.62 27.79
N GLY A 433 4.92 -28.25 28.94
CA GLY A 433 5.95 -28.56 29.94
C GLY A 433 6.04 -27.63 31.14
N CYS A 434 5.16 -26.64 31.28
CA CYS A 434 5.07 -25.76 32.47
C CYS A 434 4.15 -26.35 33.56
N GLU A 435 3.91 -27.68 33.62
CA GLU A 435 3.25 -28.29 34.73
C GLU A 435 4.21 -28.38 35.93
N GLY A 436 4.09 -27.44 36.86
CA GLY A 436 4.31 -27.66 38.31
C GLY A 436 5.75 -27.74 38.78
N GLU A 437 6.40 -26.63 39.02
CA GLU A 437 7.16 -26.44 40.26
C GLU A 437 6.31 -25.56 41.20
N LEU A 438 5.30 -26.17 41.81
CA LEU A 438 4.88 -25.69 43.12
C LEU A 438 5.99 -26.13 44.06
N ASP A 439 6.98 -25.28 44.28
CA ASP A 439 7.86 -25.39 45.40
C ASP A 439 7.02 -25.28 46.68
N ASP A 440 6.62 -26.42 47.23
CA ASP A 440 6.25 -26.57 48.61
C ASP A 440 7.53 -26.37 49.46
N ASP A 441 7.94 -25.15 49.67
CA ASP A 441 8.87 -24.75 50.70
C ASP A 441 8.07 -24.04 51.81
N ASP A 442 7.25 -24.83 52.53
CA ASP A 442 6.90 -24.57 53.93
C ASP A 442 7.56 -25.66 54.79
N ASP A 443 8.31 -25.22 55.78
CA ASP A 443 8.82 -25.85 57.00
C ASP A 443 10.35 -25.97 57.10
N ASP A 444 11.02 -24.96 57.72
CA ASP A 444 11.47 -25.03 59.14
C ASP A 444 12.05 -23.68 59.61
#